data_9793afb725b31bf6e9dc5805466b162d
#
_entry.id   9793afb725b31bf6e9dc5805466b162d
#
_cell.length_a   1.000
_cell.length_b   1.000
_cell.length_c   1.000
_cell.angle_alpha   90.00
_cell.angle_beta   90.00
_cell.angle_gamma   90.00
#
_symmetry.space_group_name_H-M   'P 1'
#
loop_
_entity.id
_entity.type
_entity.pdbx_description
1 polymer ?
#
loop_
_entity_poly.entity_id
_entity_poly.type
_entity_poly.pdbx_seq_one_letter_code
_entity_poly.pdbx_strand_id
1 'polypeptide(L)'
;LSNLARTSKPRDLVTNAGLTWVVPQSASEETYAAAATQKVLAVAHIFYADMAEEILERLSVLPKGYYLVATTSNEENQAQIRAVMERYGVEGEVRVVASNRGRDIGAFLVDCNDVLASGKWDIVVKIHSKKSVQDDYNAAQLFKTHLYDNLLNSRAHVANILAEFAAHPALGMVLAPLPHMGYPTMGHAWFTNREPAQAVAKRLGINVPFDKDMPLATYGSMFIARPQALT
;
A
#
# COMPACT_ATOMS: atom_id res chain seq x y z
N LEU A 1 23.40 3.70 8.54
CA LEU A 1 23.44 4.92 7.69
C LEU A 1 24.82 5.17 7.08
N SER A 2 25.94 5.10 7.85
CA SER A 2 27.29 5.39 7.33
C SER A 2 27.76 4.43 6.23
N ASN A 3 27.36 3.15 6.24
CA ASN A 3 27.71 2.20 5.20
C ASN A 3 26.87 2.39 3.92
N LEU A 4 25.62 2.77 4.04
CA LEU A 4 24.76 3.13 2.90
C LEU A 4 25.31 4.38 2.18
N ALA A 5 25.72 5.41 2.93
CA ALA A 5 26.31 6.61 2.34
C ALA A 5 27.63 6.35 1.61
N ARG A 6 28.40 5.32 2.00
CA ARG A 6 29.66 4.96 1.34
C ARG A 6 29.48 4.14 0.06
N THR A 7 28.37 3.42 -0.07
CA THR A 7 28.12 2.50 -1.18
C THR A 7 27.12 3.03 -2.20
N SER A 8 26.34 4.06 -1.84
CA SER A 8 25.41 4.70 -2.74
C SER A 8 26.08 5.82 -3.54
N LYS A 9 25.72 5.95 -4.81
CA LYS A 9 26.18 7.09 -5.61
C LYS A 9 25.54 8.37 -5.07
N PRO A 10 26.30 9.50 -5.02
CA PRO A 10 25.75 10.78 -4.56
C PRO A 10 24.44 11.18 -5.25
N ARG A 11 24.32 10.89 -6.54
CA ARG A 11 23.10 11.12 -7.33
C ARG A 11 21.89 10.40 -6.75
N ASP A 12 22.04 9.15 -6.35
CA ASP A 12 20.94 8.31 -5.86
C ASP A 12 20.45 8.79 -4.49
N LEU A 13 21.37 9.28 -3.65
CA LEU A 13 21.05 9.89 -2.37
C LEU A 13 20.26 11.20 -2.52
N VAL A 14 20.61 12.02 -3.51
CA VAL A 14 19.96 13.33 -3.74
C VAL A 14 18.59 13.15 -4.38
N THR A 15 18.43 12.21 -5.33
CA THR A 15 17.17 12.03 -6.09
C THR A 15 15.99 11.67 -5.19
N ASN A 16 16.20 10.88 -4.14
CA ASN A 16 15.13 10.42 -3.26
C ASN A 16 15.06 11.14 -1.90
N ALA A 17 16.09 11.91 -1.52
CA ALA A 17 16.12 12.58 -0.22
C ALA A 17 14.93 13.54 -0.03
N GLY A 18 14.53 14.26 -1.09
CA GLY A 18 13.39 15.17 -1.05
C GLY A 18 12.02 14.52 -1.07
N LEU A 19 11.97 13.21 -1.35
CA LEU A 19 10.73 12.42 -1.39
C LEU A 19 10.58 11.50 -0.17
N THR A 20 11.65 11.35 0.60
CA THR A 20 11.65 10.49 1.78
C THR A 20 11.24 11.31 3.01
N TRP A 21 10.21 10.86 3.67
CA TRP A 21 9.71 11.45 4.90
C TRP A 21 9.80 10.44 6.05
N VAL A 22 10.31 10.89 7.19
CA VAL A 22 10.34 10.11 8.43
C VAL A 22 9.09 10.44 9.23
N VAL A 23 8.13 9.52 9.23
CA VAL A 23 6.85 9.69 9.92
C VAL A 23 7.07 9.65 11.44
N PRO A 24 6.62 10.66 12.20
CA PRO A 24 6.70 10.64 13.66
C PRO A 24 5.95 9.45 14.27
N GLN A 25 6.48 8.93 15.39
CA GLN A 25 5.85 7.82 16.12
C GLN A 25 4.87 8.29 17.21
N SER A 26 4.74 9.61 17.39
CA SER A 26 3.73 10.25 18.25
C SER A 26 2.89 11.21 17.42
N ALA A 27 1.66 11.46 17.86
CA ALA A 27 0.75 12.40 17.21
C ALA A 27 0.10 13.30 18.27
N SER A 28 -0.14 14.57 17.94
CA SER A 28 -0.89 15.50 18.76
C SER A 28 -2.40 15.26 18.64
N GLU A 29 -3.18 15.81 19.56
CA GLU A 29 -4.64 15.80 19.45
C GLU A 29 -5.15 16.44 18.15
N GLU A 30 -4.50 17.51 17.70
CA GLU A 30 -4.80 18.16 16.43
C GLU A 30 -4.54 17.23 15.23
N THR A 31 -3.44 16.47 15.28
CA THR A 31 -3.11 15.47 14.25
C THR A 31 -4.18 14.37 14.19
N TYR A 32 -4.60 13.86 15.35
CA TYR A 32 -5.69 12.87 15.40
C TYR A 32 -7.02 13.45 14.92
N ALA A 33 -7.34 14.69 15.28
CA ALA A 33 -8.55 15.35 14.82
C ALA A 33 -8.54 15.54 13.29
N ALA A 34 -7.42 15.99 12.71
CA ALA A 34 -7.26 16.12 11.27
C ALA A 34 -7.38 14.77 10.56
N ALA A 35 -6.76 13.72 11.10
CA ALA A 35 -6.88 12.37 10.54
C ALA A 35 -8.32 11.84 10.58
N ALA A 36 -9.06 12.14 11.63
CA ALA A 36 -10.44 11.68 11.82
C ALA A 36 -11.45 12.35 10.85
N THR A 37 -11.10 13.46 10.21
CA THR A 37 -11.95 14.08 9.18
C THR A 37 -11.92 13.35 7.84
N GLN A 38 -10.91 12.52 7.59
CA GLN A 38 -10.73 11.81 6.33
C GLN A 38 -11.65 10.58 6.26
N LYS A 39 -12.39 10.45 5.15
CA LYS A 39 -13.16 9.25 4.84
C LYS A 39 -12.24 8.21 4.21
N VAL A 40 -11.89 7.19 4.98
CA VAL A 40 -10.91 6.19 4.59
C VAL A 40 -11.59 4.93 4.06
N LEU A 41 -11.24 4.55 2.83
CA LEU A 41 -11.51 3.24 2.24
C LEU A 41 -10.28 2.34 2.40
N ALA A 42 -10.42 1.22 3.05
CA ALA A 42 -9.42 0.15 2.99
C ALA A 42 -9.81 -0.85 1.89
N VAL A 43 -8.88 -1.18 1.01
CA VAL A 43 -9.05 -2.25 0.02
C VAL A 43 -7.99 -3.32 0.28
N ALA A 44 -8.44 -4.50 0.66
CA ALA A 44 -7.58 -5.62 1.03
C ALA A 44 -7.83 -6.83 0.14
N HIS A 45 -6.83 -7.22 -0.70
CA HIS A 45 -6.92 -8.50 -1.40
C HIS A 45 -6.45 -9.64 -0.49
N ILE A 46 -7.39 -10.43 0.03
CA ILE A 46 -7.14 -11.54 0.97
C ILE A 46 -7.28 -12.87 0.22
N PHE A 47 -6.26 -13.23 -0.53
CA PHE A 47 -6.23 -14.50 -1.26
C PHE A 47 -6.14 -15.71 -0.31
N TYR A 48 -5.40 -15.54 0.79
CA TYR A 48 -5.23 -16.53 1.85
C TYR A 48 -6.09 -16.14 3.05
N ALA A 49 -7.24 -16.80 3.22
CA ALA A 49 -8.21 -16.45 4.28
C ALA A 49 -7.64 -16.57 5.70
N ASP A 50 -6.69 -17.46 5.94
CA ASP A 50 -5.98 -17.61 7.21
C ASP A 50 -5.12 -16.38 7.59
N MET A 51 -4.90 -15.44 6.65
CA MET A 51 -4.25 -14.16 6.92
C MET A 51 -5.24 -13.02 7.22
N ALA A 52 -6.54 -13.30 7.23
CA ALA A 52 -7.55 -12.25 7.44
C ALA A 52 -7.36 -11.55 8.80
N GLU A 53 -7.08 -12.31 9.84
CA GLU A 53 -6.86 -11.76 11.19
C GLU A 53 -5.66 -10.82 11.24
N GLU A 54 -4.51 -11.23 10.70
CA GLU A 54 -3.32 -10.37 10.59
C GLU A 54 -3.63 -9.06 9.85
N ILE A 55 -4.40 -9.15 8.75
CA ILE A 55 -4.77 -7.96 7.96
C ILE A 55 -5.69 -7.04 8.75
N LEU A 56 -6.69 -7.57 9.45
CA LEU A 56 -7.61 -6.78 10.25
C LEU A 56 -6.87 -6.12 11.45
N GLU A 57 -5.95 -6.84 12.09
CA GLU A 57 -5.06 -6.26 13.12
C GLU A 57 -4.25 -5.09 12.57
N ARG A 58 -3.64 -5.23 11.38
CA ARG A 58 -2.90 -4.13 10.74
C ARG A 58 -3.80 -2.95 10.39
N LEU A 59 -5.02 -3.19 9.94
CA LEU A 59 -6.01 -2.13 9.64
C LEU A 59 -6.59 -1.46 10.91
N SER A 60 -6.50 -2.07 12.08
CA SER A 60 -7.04 -1.53 13.34
C SER A 60 -6.39 -0.21 13.78
N VAL A 61 -5.26 0.16 13.19
CA VAL A 61 -4.59 1.44 13.41
C VAL A 61 -5.22 2.60 12.64
N LEU A 62 -6.10 2.32 11.67
CA LEU A 62 -6.86 3.33 10.93
C LEU A 62 -7.85 4.07 11.84
N PRO A 63 -8.28 5.30 11.50
CA PRO A 63 -9.34 5.99 12.19
C PRO A 63 -10.61 5.13 12.24
N LYS A 64 -11.33 5.19 13.36
CA LYS A 64 -12.63 4.49 13.49
C LYS A 64 -13.60 4.94 12.39
N GLY A 65 -14.35 3.98 11.85
CA GLY A 65 -15.32 4.24 10.78
C GLY A 65 -14.73 4.17 9.38
N TYR A 66 -13.50 3.65 9.22
CA TYR A 66 -13.05 3.26 7.88
C TYR A 66 -13.93 2.13 7.31
N TYR A 67 -14.11 2.12 6.00
CA TYR A 67 -14.86 1.08 5.31
C TYR A 67 -13.90 0.09 4.65
N LEU A 68 -14.15 -1.21 4.80
CA LEU A 68 -13.30 -2.25 4.21
C LEU A 68 -14.00 -2.91 3.02
N VAL A 69 -13.34 -2.90 1.87
CA VAL A 69 -13.65 -3.80 0.76
C VAL A 69 -12.56 -4.87 0.71
N ALA A 70 -12.87 -6.05 1.19
CA ALA A 70 -12.00 -7.21 1.04
C ALA A 70 -12.34 -7.96 -0.25
N THR A 71 -11.33 -8.44 -0.97
CA THR A 71 -11.51 -9.28 -2.16
C THR A 71 -10.82 -10.63 -1.95
N THR A 72 -11.43 -11.69 -2.46
CA THR A 72 -10.91 -13.06 -2.33
C THR A 72 -11.29 -13.93 -3.52
N SER A 73 -10.81 -15.19 -3.56
CA SER A 73 -10.90 -16.05 -4.74
C SER A 73 -12.13 -16.95 -4.78
N ASN A 74 -12.81 -17.17 -3.65
CA ASN A 74 -13.96 -18.10 -3.57
C ASN A 74 -14.88 -17.78 -2.38
N GLU A 75 -16.07 -18.39 -2.36
CA GLU A 75 -17.11 -18.17 -1.35
C GLU A 75 -16.72 -18.70 0.04
N GLU A 76 -15.95 -19.77 0.13
CA GLU A 76 -15.47 -20.29 1.41
C GLU A 76 -14.58 -19.27 2.12
N ASN A 77 -13.59 -18.72 1.40
CA ASN A 77 -12.75 -17.65 1.91
C ASN A 77 -13.58 -16.40 2.24
N GLN A 78 -14.58 -16.07 1.42
CA GLN A 78 -15.47 -14.95 1.68
C GLN A 78 -16.18 -15.09 3.03
N ALA A 79 -16.73 -16.27 3.33
CA ALA A 79 -17.39 -16.52 4.60
C ALA A 79 -16.44 -16.40 5.80
N GLN A 80 -15.22 -16.96 5.67
CA GLN A 80 -14.20 -16.86 6.72
C GLN A 80 -13.76 -15.40 6.97
N ILE A 81 -13.49 -14.63 5.91
CA ILE A 81 -13.09 -13.22 6.03
C ILE A 81 -14.21 -12.40 6.64
N ARG A 82 -15.47 -12.63 6.23
CA ARG A 82 -16.62 -11.92 6.79
C ARG A 82 -16.77 -12.17 8.30
N ALA A 83 -16.61 -13.41 8.75
CA ALA A 83 -16.64 -13.75 10.17
C ALA A 83 -15.52 -13.03 10.96
N VAL A 84 -14.33 -12.85 10.36
CA VAL A 84 -13.27 -12.08 10.98
C VAL A 84 -13.63 -10.59 11.06
N MET A 85 -14.15 -10.00 9.98
CA MET A 85 -14.63 -8.61 9.96
C MET A 85 -15.68 -8.34 11.05
N GLU A 86 -16.65 -9.24 11.22
CA GLU A 86 -17.67 -9.15 12.27
C GLU A 86 -17.05 -9.16 13.67
N ARG A 87 -16.08 -10.03 13.94
CA ARG A 87 -15.38 -10.08 15.24
C ARG A 87 -14.62 -8.78 15.54
N TYR A 88 -14.06 -8.14 14.52
CA TYR A 88 -13.35 -6.88 14.67
C TYR A 88 -14.29 -5.65 14.64
N GLY A 89 -15.58 -5.85 14.38
CA GLY A 89 -16.57 -4.77 14.26
C GLY A 89 -16.26 -3.81 13.12
N VAL A 90 -15.72 -4.32 12.02
CA VAL A 90 -15.34 -3.54 10.84
C VAL A 90 -16.48 -3.52 9.83
N GLU A 91 -16.93 -2.32 9.49
CA GLU A 91 -17.93 -2.10 8.44
C GLU A 91 -17.34 -2.32 7.05
N GLY A 92 -18.03 -3.05 6.19
CA GLY A 92 -17.53 -3.30 4.85
C GLY A 92 -18.19 -4.47 4.14
N GLU A 93 -17.56 -4.89 3.07
CA GLU A 93 -18.02 -6.00 2.25
C GLU A 93 -16.85 -6.92 1.84
N VAL A 94 -17.18 -8.16 1.53
CA VAL A 94 -16.24 -9.13 0.97
C VAL A 94 -16.71 -9.56 -0.41
N ARG A 95 -15.89 -9.38 -1.42
CA ARG A 95 -16.17 -9.69 -2.83
C ARG A 95 -15.38 -10.92 -3.28
N VAL A 96 -16.06 -11.82 -3.98
CA VAL A 96 -15.37 -12.91 -4.70
C VAL A 96 -15.00 -12.39 -6.09
N VAL A 97 -13.70 -12.39 -6.41
CA VAL A 97 -13.23 -11.96 -7.73
C VAL A 97 -13.49 -13.04 -8.77
N ALA A 98 -13.95 -12.65 -9.94
CA ALA A 98 -14.27 -13.58 -11.03
C ALA A 98 -13.01 -14.27 -11.60
N SER A 99 -11.84 -13.67 -11.43
CA SER A 99 -10.56 -14.18 -11.95
C SER A 99 -9.40 -13.66 -11.12
N ASN A 100 -8.43 -14.52 -10.85
CA ASN A 100 -7.16 -14.12 -10.21
C ASN A 100 -6.13 -13.55 -11.22
N ARG A 101 -6.55 -13.20 -12.44
CA ARG A 101 -5.70 -12.50 -13.41
C ARG A 101 -5.38 -11.09 -12.89
N GLY A 102 -4.08 -10.76 -12.88
CA GLY A 102 -3.61 -9.49 -12.31
C GLY A 102 -3.47 -9.51 -10.78
N ARG A 103 -3.75 -10.65 -10.12
CA ARG A 103 -3.60 -10.83 -8.66
C ARG A 103 -4.26 -9.67 -7.89
N ASP A 104 -3.59 -9.15 -6.88
CA ASP A 104 -4.05 -8.03 -6.04
C ASP A 104 -4.26 -6.71 -6.82
N ILE A 105 -3.51 -6.50 -7.90
CA ILE A 105 -3.67 -5.31 -8.77
C ILE A 105 -4.96 -5.41 -9.58
N GLY A 106 -5.24 -6.59 -10.16
CA GLY A 106 -6.49 -6.84 -10.90
C GLY A 106 -7.71 -6.67 -10.00
N ALA A 107 -7.69 -7.32 -8.83
CA ALA A 107 -8.74 -7.18 -7.83
C ALA A 107 -8.96 -5.71 -7.41
N PHE A 108 -7.90 -4.95 -7.23
CA PHE A 108 -7.98 -3.53 -6.86
C PHE A 108 -8.56 -2.65 -7.97
N LEU A 109 -7.99 -2.72 -9.19
CA LEU A 109 -8.34 -1.78 -10.27
C LEU A 109 -9.63 -2.17 -11.01
N VAL A 110 -9.98 -3.46 -11.05
CA VAL A 110 -11.14 -3.96 -11.80
C VAL A 110 -12.32 -4.24 -10.87
N ASP A 111 -12.12 -5.11 -9.86
CA ASP A 111 -13.22 -5.55 -9.00
C ASP A 111 -13.61 -4.50 -7.94
N CYS A 112 -12.76 -3.49 -7.67
CA CYS A 112 -13.05 -2.38 -6.76
C CYS A 112 -13.19 -1.02 -7.46
N ASN A 113 -13.23 -0.97 -8.81
CA ASN A 113 -13.30 0.27 -9.55
C ASN A 113 -14.51 1.15 -9.17
N ASP A 114 -15.65 0.54 -8.92
CA ASP A 114 -16.89 1.21 -8.53
C ASP A 114 -16.74 2.01 -7.22
N VAL A 115 -16.09 1.43 -6.21
CA VAL A 115 -15.86 2.12 -4.92
C VAL A 115 -14.73 3.15 -5.03
N LEU A 116 -13.70 2.90 -5.84
CA LEU A 116 -12.61 3.84 -6.08
C LEU A 116 -13.11 5.09 -6.84
N ALA A 117 -13.95 4.90 -7.85
CA ALA A 117 -14.51 5.98 -8.67
C ALA A 117 -15.74 6.66 -8.04
N SER A 118 -16.22 6.20 -6.89
CA SER A 118 -17.48 6.67 -6.28
C SER A 118 -17.48 8.13 -5.83
N GLY A 119 -16.30 8.74 -5.67
CA GLY A 119 -16.15 10.10 -5.11
C GLY A 119 -16.49 10.21 -3.61
N LYS A 120 -16.76 9.10 -2.93
CA LYS A 120 -17.13 9.06 -1.51
C LYS A 120 -15.94 9.16 -0.56
N TRP A 121 -14.76 8.78 -1.02
CA TRP A 121 -13.58 8.54 -0.19
C TRP A 121 -12.50 9.59 -0.45
N ASP A 122 -11.91 10.07 0.62
CA ASP A 122 -10.79 11.01 0.55
C ASP A 122 -9.48 10.26 0.37
N ILE A 123 -9.37 9.11 1.03
CA ILE A 123 -8.16 8.28 1.06
C ILE A 123 -8.51 6.80 0.82
N VAL A 124 -7.67 6.14 0.05
CA VAL A 124 -7.66 4.69 -0.09
C VAL A 124 -6.38 4.09 0.47
N VAL A 125 -6.51 3.06 1.29
CA VAL A 125 -5.41 2.24 1.81
C VAL A 125 -5.46 0.89 1.10
N LYS A 126 -4.49 0.62 0.25
CA LYS A 126 -4.40 -0.65 -0.47
C LYS A 126 -3.38 -1.57 0.19
N ILE A 127 -3.83 -2.75 0.60
CA ILE A 127 -2.99 -3.83 1.12
C ILE A 127 -3.42 -5.18 0.55
N HIS A 128 -2.63 -6.21 0.79
CA HIS A 128 -3.00 -7.58 0.40
C HIS A 128 -2.30 -8.63 1.26
N SER A 129 -2.87 -9.84 1.30
CA SER A 129 -2.24 -11.00 1.90
C SER A 129 -1.01 -11.41 1.08
N LYS A 130 0.13 -11.64 1.74
CA LYS A 130 1.38 -12.01 1.08
C LYS A 130 2.00 -13.24 1.76
N LYS A 131 1.95 -14.36 1.04
CA LYS A 131 2.77 -15.54 1.33
C LYS A 131 3.72 -15.72 0.15
N SER A 132 5.02 -15.59 0.38
CA SER A 132 6.02 -15.91 -0.64
C SER A 132 6.35 -17.39 -0.54
N VAL A 133 5.85 -18.16 -1.48
CA VAL A 133 6.13 -19.61 -1.60
C VAL A 133 7.46 -19.85 -2.31
N GLN A 134 7.99 -18.82 -3.02
CA GLN A 134 9.15 -18.91 -3.90
C GLN A 134 10.43 -18.27 -3.33
N ASP A 135 10.31 -17.48 -2.26
CA ASP A 135 11.44 -16.78 -1.65
C ASP A 135 11.81 -17.48 -0.33
N ASP A 136 13.05 -17.26 0.14
CA ASP A 136 13.42 -17.62 1.50
C ASP A 136 12.37 -17.01 2.46
N TYR A 137 11.82 -17.82 3.34
CA TYR A 137 10.78 -17.45 4.31
C TYR A 137 11.13 -16.15 5.04
N ASN A 138 12.38 -15.97 5.43
CA ASN A 138 12.85 -14.77 6.12
C ASN A 138 12.79 -13.51 5.24
N ALA A 139 13.20 -13.61 3.98
CA ALA A 139 13.17 -12.48 3.04
C ALA A 139 11.71 -12.04 2.77
N ALA A 140 10.80 -13.00 2.64
CA ALA A 140 9.38 -12.73 2.46
C ALA A 140 8.75 -12.05 3.67
N GLN A 141 9.06 -12.49 4.88
CA GLN A 141 8.58 -11.89 6.12
C GLN A 141 9.15 -10.48 6.32
N LEU A 142 10.44 -10.28 6.07
CA LEU A 142 11.06 -8.96 6.13
C LEU A 142 10.41 -7.98 5.16
N PHE A 143 10.13 -8.41 3.92
CA PHE A 143 9.46 -7.56 2.95
C PHE A 143 8.03 -7.22 3.36
N LYS A 144 7.26 -8.19 3.81
CA LYS A 144 5.89 -7.98 4.32
C LYS A 144 5.88 -7.00 5.50
N THR A 145 6.72 -7.23 6.48
CA THR A 145 6.88 -6.38 7.67
C THR A 145 7.28 -4.96 7.27
N HIS A 146 8.26 -4.82 6.36
CA HIS A 146 8.67 -3.53 5.84
C HIS A 146 7.50 -2.72 5.24
N LEU A 147 6.64 -3.36 4.45
CA LEU A 147 5.48 -2.69 3.87
C LEU A 147 4.48 -2.24 4.93
N TYR A 148 4.12 -3.12 5.85
CA TYR A 148 3.18 -2.79 6.92
C TYR A 148 3.73 -1.73 7.87
N ASP A 149 4.99 -1.83 8.27
CA ASP A 149 5.59 -0.89 9.23
C ASP A 149 5.82 0.51 8.64
N ASN A 150 5.92 0.63 7.33
CA ASN A 150 5.98 1.94 6.67
C ASN A 150 4.60 2.54 6.32
N LEU A 151 3.53 1.76 6.34
CA LEU A 151 2.19 2.23 6.00
C LEU A 151 1.21 2.17 7.18
N LEU A 152 1.29 1.13 8.00
CA LEU A 152 0.32 0.80 9.06
C LEU A 152 1.02 0.42 10.37
N ASN A 153 2.05 1.17 10.78
CA ASN A 153 2.85 0.86 11.96
C ASN A 153 2.06 1.00 13.26
N SER A 154 1.44 2.17 13.46
CA SER A 154 0.69 2.51 14.66
C SER A 154 -0.38 3.56 14.37
N ARG A 155 -1.29 3.77 15.32
CA ARG A 155 -2.32 4.82 15.20
C ARG A 155 -1.72 6.20 15.04
N ALA A 156 -0.64 6.52 15.75
CA ALA A 156 0.05 7.80 15.63
C ALA A 156 0.72 7.95 14.26
N HIS A 157 1.37 6.89 13.77
CA HIS A 157 1.98 6.86 12.44
C HIS A 157 0.93 7.13 11.34
N VAL A 158 -0.17 6.41 11.35
CA VAL A 158 -1.27 6.60 10.38
C VAL A 158 -1.89 7.99 10.51
N ALA A 159 -2.11 8.48 11.74
CA ALA A 159 -2.66 9.82 11.94
C ALA A 159 -1.76 10.90 11.35
N ASN A 160 -0.43 10.79 11.50
CA ASN A 160 0.52 11.71 10.84
C ASN A 160 0.43 11.63 9.32
N ILE A 161 0.36 10.44 8.72
CA ILE A 161 0.20 10.30 7.26
C ILE A 161 -1.11 10.96 6.78
N LEU A 162 -2.22 10.71 7.45
CA LEU A 162 -3.51 11.28 7.07
C LEU A 162 -3.57 12.80 7.25
N ALA A 163 -2.91 13.33 8.30
CA ALA A 163 -2.77 14.77 8.51
C ALA A 163 -1.96 15.42 7.38
N GLU A 164 -0.91 14.77 6.87
CA GLU A 164 -0.17 15.27 5.69
C GLU A 164 -1.05 15.32 4.45
N PHE A 165 -1.88 14.31 4.22
CA PHE A 165 -2.87 14.41 3.14
C PHE A 165 -3.83 15.59 3.35
N ALA A 166 -4.27 15.86 4.56
CA ALA A 166 -5.15 16.99 4.84
C ALA A 166 -4.46 18.34 4.60
N ALA A 167 -3.19 18.48 5.01
CA ALA A 167 -2.40 19.70 4.87
C ALA A 167 -1.91 19.95 3.44
N HIS A 168 -1.71 18.91 2.65
CA HIS A 168 -1.10 18.98 1.32
C HIS A 168 -2.03 18.41 0.23
N PRO A 169 -2.91 19.22 -0.38
CA PRO A 169 -3.85 18.77 -1.42
C PRO A 169 -3.17 18.13 -2.65
N ALA A 170 -1.94 18.52 -2.93
CA ALA A 170 -1.15 17.96 -4.03
C ALA A 170 -0.50 16.59 -3.70
N LEU A 171 -0.53 16.15 -2.43
CA LEU A 171 -0.03 14.82 -2.06
C LEU A 171 -0.99 13.76 -2.60
N GLY A 172 -0.57 13.03 -3.63
CA GLY A 172 -1.38 12.01 -4.28
C GLY A 172 -1.23 10.63 -3.63
N MET A 173 -0.01 10.28 -3.19
CA MET A 173 0.29 8.91 -2.74
C MET A 173 1.44 8.88 -1.74
N VAL A 174 1.33 7.97 -0.75
CA VAL A 174 2.40 7.61 0.20
C VAL A 174 2.75 6.14 -0.02
N LEU A 175 4.03 5.85 -0.15
CA LEU A 175 4.61 4.56 -0.47
C LEU A 175 5.58 4.11 0.62
N ALA A 176 5.70 2.80 0.82
CA ALA A 176 6.87 2.29 1.51
C ALA A 176 8.13 2.54 0.67
N PRO A 177 9.27 2.92 1.28
CA PRO A 177 10.52 3.08 0.54
C PRO A 177 10.99 1.74 -0.04
N LEU A 178 11.89 1.79 -1.04
CA LEU A 178 12.49 0.57 -1.60
C LEU A 178 13.13 -0.27 -0.48
N PRO A 179 12.71 -1.53 -0.31
CA PRO A 179 13.32 -2.38 0.69
C PRO A 179 14.72 -2.80 0.25
N HIS A 180 15.70 -2.58 1.10
CA HIS A 180 17.07 -3.07 0.91
C HIS A 180 17.23 -4.42 1.61
N MET A 181 16.87 -5.50 0.92
CA MET A 181 16.94 -6.87 1.43
C MET A 181 18.14 -7.64 0.87
N GLY A 182 19.27 -6.97 0.72
CA GLY A 182 20.50 -7.55 0.19
C GLY A 182 20.63 -7.42 -1.33
N TYR A 183 21.54 -8.21 -1.90
CA TYR A 183 21.91 -8.12 -3.31
C TYR A 183 20.75 -8.16 -4.32
N PRO A 184 19.70 -8.99 -4.15
CA PRO A 184 18.62 -9.04 -5.12
C PRO A 184 17.85 -7.73 -5.30
N THR A 185 17.85 -6.84 -4.29
CA THR A 185 17.13 -5.57 -4.34
C THR A 185 18.03 -4.36 -4.57
N MET A 186 19.34 -4.51 -4.39
CA MET A 186 20.30 -3.42 -4.59
C MET A 186 20.50 -3.13 -6.08
N GLY A 187 19.98 -1.98 -6.54
CA GLY A 187 20.08 -1.54 -7.93
C GLY A 187 19.19 -2.31 -8.93
N HIS A 188 18.29 -3.14 -8.43
CA HIS A 188 17.39 -3.96 -9.26
C HIS A 188 15.91 -3.61 -9.01
N ALA A 189 15.60 -2.36 -8.70
CA ALA A 189 14.26 -1.92 -8.33
C ALA A 189 13.17 -2.25 -9.37
N TRP A 190 13.50 -2.31 -10.62
CA TRP A 190 12.58 -2.69 -11.69
C TRP A 190 12.49 -4.20 -11.92
N PHE A 191 13.53 -4.96 -11.58
CA PHE A 191 13.68 -6.33 -12.07
C PHE A 191 13.51 -6.37 -13.61
N THR A 192 12.55 -7.13 -14.11
CA THR A 192 12.20 -7.20 -15.55
C THR A 192 11.03 -6.28 -15.94
N ASN A 193 10.53 -5.45 -15.01
CA ASN A 193 9.27 -4.72 -15.22
C ASN A 193 9.42 -3.36 -15.92
N ARG A 194 10.64 -2.84 -16.13
CA ARG A 194 10.84 -1.49 -16.68
C ARG A 194 10.27 -1.35 -18.09
N GLU A 195 10.64 -2.25 -19.00
CA GLU A 195 10.15 -2.21 -20.39
C GLU A 195 8.64 -2.44 -20.49
N PRO A 196 8.04 -3.45 -19.82
CA PRO A 196 6.60 -3.59 -19.78
C PRO A 196 5.89 -2.36 -19.22
N ALA A 197 6.41 -1.75 -18.14
CA ALA A 197 5.84 -0.54 -17.56
C ALA A 197 5.88 0.65 -18.53
N GLN A 198 6.98 0.84 -19.24
CA GLN A 198 7.10 1.88 -20.28
C GLN A 198 6.09 1.64 -21.42
N ALA A 199 5.91 0.39 -21.85
CA ALA A 199 4.95 0.05 -22.90
C ALA A 199 3.50 0.34 -22.46
N VAL A 200 3.15 0.03 -21.23
CA VAL A 200 1.82 0.35 -20.66
C VAL A 200 1.64 1.86 -20.52
N ALA A 201 2.60 2.58 -19.96
CA ALA A 201 2.55 4.03 -19.82
C ALA A 201 2.34 4.72 -21.18
N LYS A 202 3.06 4.28 -22.21
CA LYS A 202 2.88 4.79 -23.58
C LYS A 202 1.46 4.57 -24.12
N ARG A 203 0.87 3.39 -23.86
CA ARG A 203 -0.51 3.08 -24.27
C ARG A 203 -1.54 3.93 -23.54
N LEU A 204 -1.26 4.30 -22.30
CA LEU A 204 -2.13 5.15 -21.47
C LEU A 204 -1.88 6.64 -21.68
N GLY A 205 -0.94 7.04 -22.54
CA GLY A 205 -0.56 8.44 -22.72
C GLY A 205 0.17 9.06 -21.52
N ILE A 206 0.68 8.24 -20.62
CA ILE A 206 1.42 8.68 -19.43
C ILE A 206 2.85 9.01 -19.81
N ASN A 207 3.24 10.27 -19.63
CA ASN A 207 4.58 10.76 -19.94
C ASN A 207 5.33 11.13 -18.65
N VAL A 208 5.90 10.13 -18.00
CA VAL A 208 6.72 10.28 -16.79
C VAL A 208 8.10 9.68 -17.00
N PRO A 209 9.14 10.18 -16.33
CA PRO A 209 10.46 9.57 -16.41
C PRO A 209 10.47 8.19 -15.73
N PHE A 210 11.06 7.20 -16.41
CA PHE A 210 11.30 5.87 -15.86
C PHE A 210 12.80 5.78 -15.50
N ASP A 211 13.15 6.29 -14.30
CA ASP A 211 14.52 6.19 -13.83
C ASP A 211 14.98 4.72 -13.84
N LYS A 212 16.20 4.49 -14.29
CA LYS A 212 16.73 3.13 -14.47
C LYS A 212 17.08 2.48 -13.14
N ASP A 213 17.61 3.26 -12.22
CA ASP A 213 18.25 2.75 -11.02
C ASP A 213 17.34 2.90 -9.78
N MET A 214 16.57 3.99 -9.72
CA MET A 214 15.77 4.38 -8.54
C MET A 214 14.35 4.83 -8.95
N PRO A 215 13.52 3.92 -9.45
CA PRO A 215 12.14 4.29 -9.81
C PRO A 215 11.33 4.65 -8.57
N LEU A 216 10.52 5.69 -8.69
CA LEU A 216 9.43 5.93 -7.76
C LEU A 216 8.31 4.95 -8.08
N ALA A 217 8.09 3.96 -7.24
CA ALA A 217 7.14 2.89 -7.48
C ALA A 217 6.55 2.34 -6.18
N THR A 218 5.35 1.78 -6.28
CA THR A 218 4.67 1.09 -5.18
C THR A 218 5.26 -0.30 -4.99
N TYR A 219 6.41 -0.39 -4.35
CA TYR A 219 7.04 -1.68 -4.06
C TYR A 219 6.10 -2.58 -3.27
N GLY A 220 5.92 -3.81 -3.74
CA GLY A 220 4.96 -4.74 -3.17
C GLY A 220 3.49 -4.34 -3.34
N SER A 221 3.19 -3.36 -4.17
CA SER A 221 1.84 -2.88 -4.51
C SER A 221 0.94 -2.53 -3.32
N MET A 222 1.50 -2.14 -2.18
CA MET A 222 0.78 -1.59 -1.03
C MET A 222 1.06 -0.08 -0.92
N PHE A 223 0.03 0.72 -0.63
CA PHE A 223 0.13 2.18 -0.57
C PHE A 223 -1.07 2.82 0.13
N ILE A 224 -0.91 4.11 0.46
CA ILE A 224 -2.00 5.00 0.86
C ILE A 224 -2.08 6.11 -0.19
N ALA A 225 -3.26 6.37 -0.76
CA ALA A 225 -3.41 7.32 -1.86
C ALA A 225 -4.74 8.07 -1.82
N ARG A 226 -4.80 9.20 -2.53
CA ARG A 226 -6.09 9.76 -2.94
C ARG A 226 -6.65 8.92 -4.09
N PRO A 227 -7.94 8.59 -4.11
CA PRO A 227 -8.54 7.92 -5.28
C PRO A 227 -8.28 8.65 -6.59
N GLN A 228 -8.33 9.98 -6.58
CA GLN A 228 -8.09 10.84 -7.75
C GLN A 228 -6.67 10.76 -8.32
N ALA A 229 -5.71 10.27 -7.55
CA ALA A 229 -4.35 10.05 -8.03
C ALA A 229 -4.18 8.70 -8.78
N LEU A 230 -5.26 7.91 -8.84
CA LEU A 230 -5.28 6.57 -9.46
C LEU A 230 -6.10 6.54 -10.76
N THR A 231 -6.76 7.63 -11.11
CA THR A 231 -7.67 7.76 -12.27
C THR A 231 -7.12 8.68 -13.33
#